data_04ad5ed4afd96c84a8d86f4ae0671b37
#
_entry.id   04ad5ed4afd96c84a8d86f4ae0671b37
#
_cell.length_a   1.000
_cell.length_b   1.000
_cell.length_c   1.000
_cell.angle_alpha   90.00
_cell.angle_beta   90.00
_cell.angle_gamma   90.00
#
_symmetry.space_group_name_H-M   'P 1'
#
loop_
_entity.id
_entity.type
_entity.pdbx_description
1 polymer ?
#
loop_
_entity_poly.entity_id
_entity_poly.type
_entity_poly.pdbx_seq_one_letter_code
_entity_poly.pdbx_strand_id
1 'polypeptide(L)'
;MALIADQPHTWPVVGRRDIHRDSWVVALREDMVQRPGHPDESFARLVVEHPGAVVVLAVDDDQRVCCIRQYRHAGRSVFIELPAGICDADGEDPQVTAARELQEEVELRAEHWHRLLTLYPSAGITNELHHIYLARGLSHADRGDFELHAEEAELEKLWVPFEELLDAVLDERVREGPLAAAVLAYEVLKTKGRL
;
A
#
# COMPACT_ATOMS: atom_id res chain seq x y z
N MET A 1 19.12 -21.18 -16.43
CA MET A 1 18.75 -19.76 -16.39
C MET A 1 18.95 -19.27 -14.96
N ALA A 2 19.59 -18.10 -14.76
CA ALA A 2 19.65 -17.51 -13.43
C ALA A 2 18.22 -17.15 -12.97
N LEU A 3 17.89 -17.41 -11.72
CA LEU A 3 16.62 -17.03 -11.13
C LEU A 3 16.56 -15.49 -11.06
N ILE A 4 15.56 -14.88 -11.67
CA ILE A 4 15.31 -13.44 -11.55
C ILE A 4 14.58 -13.24 -10.22
N ALA A 5 15.28 -12.72 -9.23
CA ALA A 5 14.75 -12.46 -7.88
C ALA A 5 15.54 -11.34 -7.22
N ASP A 6 14.84 -10.56 -6.39
CA ASP A 6 15.50 -9.61 -5.48
C ASP A 6 16.33 -10.39 -4.45
N GLN A 7 17.49 -9.85 -4.11
CA GLN A 7 18.39 -10.47 -3.14
C GLN A 7 18.58 -9.52 -1.94
N PRO A 8 18.26 -9.97 -0.73
CA PRO A 8 18.55 -9.19 0.47
C PRO A 8 20.05 -8.91 0.55
N HIS A 9 20.40 -7.62 0.63
CA HIS A 9 21.77 -7.19 0.77
C HIS A 9 21.84 -5.88 1.56
N THR A 10 22.60 -5.87 2.64
CA THR A 10 22.72 -4.71 3.52
C THR A 10 24.13 -4.14 3.45
N TRP A 11 24.24 -2.85 3.19
CA TRP A 11 25.48 -2.12 3.29
C TRP A 11 25.68 -1.59 4.72
N PRO A 12 26.92 -1.46 5.19
CA PRO A 12 27.19 -0.91 6.51
C PRO A 12 26.64 0.52 6.65
N VAL A 13 25.98 0.78 7.78
CA VAL A 13 25.55 2.11 8.19
C VAL A 13 26.50 2.56 9.30
N VAL A 14 27.36 3.53 9.01
CA VAL A 14 28.41 4.03 9.92
C VAL A 14 27.97 5.22 10.75
N GLY A 15 26.79 5.76 10.46
CA GLY A 15 26.16 6.83 11.22
C GLY A 15 24.67 6.92 10.91
N ARG A 16 23.88 7.35 11.88
CA ARG A 16 22.44 7.57 11.72
C ARG A 16 22.00 8.76 12.54
N ARG A 17 21.11 9.57 11.99
CA ARG A 17 20.42 10.63 12.74
C ARG A 17 18.98 10.79 12.27
N ASP A 18 18.08 11.03 13.20
CA ASP A 18 16.72 11.44 12.89
C ASP A 18 16.73 12.92 12.45
N ILE A 19 16.04 13.19 11.35
CA ILE A 19 15.76 14.55 10.89
C ILE A 19 14.41 14.98 11.45
N HIS A 20 13.43 14.07 11.41
CA HIS A 20 12.11 14.23 12.01
C HIS A 20 11.63 12.89 12.54
N ARG A 21 11.26 12.84 13.81
CA ARG A 21 10.58 11.71 14.46
C ARG A 21 9.72 12.28 15.58
N ASP A 22 8.44 11.96 15.53
CA ASP A 22 7.48 12.32 16.59
C ASP A 22 6.77 11.07 17.14
N SER A 23 5.54 11.21 17.61
CA SER A 23 4.72 10.10 18.08
C SER A 23 4.07 9.29 16.95
N TRP A 24 4.15 9.75 15.72
CA TRP A 24 3.63 9.01 14.57
C TRP A 24 4.63 7.94 14.11
N VAL A 25 4.13 6.90 13.45
CA VAL A 25 4.94 5.73 13.06
C VAL A 25 5.91 6.01 11.91
N VAL A 26 5.67 7.08 11.13
CA VAL A 26 6.52 7.49 10.01
C VAL A 26 7.55 8.50 10.46
N ALA A 27 8.81 8.29 10.08
CA ALA A 27 9.90 9.17 10.43
C ALA A 27 10.80 9.46 9.21
N LEU A 28 11.50 10.59 9.25
CA LEU A 28 12.56 10.93 8.28
C LEU A 28 13.91 10.84 8.99
N ARG A 29 14.80 9.99 8.49
CA ARG A 29 16.17 9.87 8.99
C ARG A 29 17.20 10.00 7.88
N GLU A 30 18.44 10.27 8.29
CA GLU A 30 19.61 10.22 7.44
C GLU A 30 20.52 9.07 7.89
N ASP A 31 20.83 8.17 6.98
CA ASP A 31 21.80 7.09 7.19
C ASP A 31 23.10 7.44 6.43
N MET A 32 24.25 7.39 7.10
CA MET A 32 25.56 7.44 6.48
C MET A 32 25.96 6.03 6.05
N VAL A 33 25.84 5.74 4.77
CA VAL A 33 26.05 4.40 4.19
C VAL A 33 27.48 4.31 3.67
N GLN A 34 28.16 3.20 3.98
CA GLN A 34 29.53 2.91 3.52
C GLN A 34 29.50 1.87 2.39
N ARG A 35 30.26 2.16 1.32
CA ARG A 35 30.39 1.22 0.20
C ARG A 35 31.17 -0.02 0.64
N PRO A 36 30.65 -1.25 0.44
CA PRO A 36 31.35 -2.49 0.78
C PRO A 36 32.70 -2.60 0.08
N GLY A 37 33.75 -2.92 0.86
CA GLY A 37 35.14 -3.01 0.36
C GLY A 37 35.85 -1.66 0.18
N HIS A 38 35.18 -0.54 0.48
CA HIS A 38 35.74 0.81 0.35
C HIS A 38 35.51 1.61 1.65
N PRO A 39 36.33 1.40 2.70
CA PRO A 39 36.10 1.98 4.02
C PRO A 39 36.17 3.52 4.04
N ASP A 40 36.81 4.13 3.07
CA ASP A 40 36.92 5.58 2.93
C ASP A 40 35.78 6.21 2.12
N GLU A 41 34.88 5.39 1.54
CA GLU A 41 33.74 5.85 0.75
C GLU A 41 32.45 5.73 1.54
N SER A 42 31.98 6.83 2.12
CA SER A 42 30.65 6.91 2.74
C SER A 42 29.87 8.10 2.21
N PHE A 43 28.54 7.98 2.21
CA PHE A 43 27.62 9.00 1.70
C PHE A 43 26.27 8.95 2.41
N ALA A 44 25.61 10.10 2.49
CA ALA A 44 24.31 10.21 3.12
C ALA A 44 23.18 9.67 2.24
N ARG A 45 22.20 9.03 2.87
CA ARG A 45 20.92 8.66 2.28
C ARG A 45 19.80 9.10 3.20
N LEU A 46 18.82 9.82 2.63
CA LEU A 46 17.58 10.07 3.31
C LEU A 46 16.70 8.82 3.20
N VAL A 47 16.04 8.47 4.30
CA VAL A 47 15.13 7.35 4.40
C VAL A 47 13.86 7.82 5.11
N VAL A 48 12.73 7.69 4.43
CA VAL A 48 11.41 7.72 5.06
C VAL A 48 11.20 6.34 5.69
N GLU A 49 11.21 6.28 7.02
CA GLU A 49 10.98 5.06 7.77
C GLU A 49 9.47 4.84 7.91
N HIS A 50 9.00 3.67 7.52
CA HIS A 50 7.59 3.34 7.48
C HIS A 50 7.37 1.87 7.87
N PRO A 51 6.35 1.52 8.67
CA PRO A 51 6.12 0.13 9.10
C PRO A 51 5.58 -0.78 7.98
N GLY A 52 5.15 -0.21 6.86
CA GLY A 52 4.46 -0.89 5.78
C GLY A 52 2.98 -0.53 5.72
N ALA A 53 2.32 -0.97 4.67
CA ALA A 53 0.90 -0.73 4.47
C ALA A 53 0.20 -1.93 3.81
N VAL A 54 -1.10 -2.01 4.00
CA VAL A 54 -1.99 -2.94 3.30
C VAL A 54 -2.85 -2.17 2.31
N VAL A 55 -3.19 -2.81 1.20
CA VAL A 55 -4.09 -2.26 0.17
C VAL A 55 -5.07 -3.35 -0.24
N VAL A 56 -6.36 -3.03 -0.32
CA VAL A 56 -7.42 -4.02 -0.52
C VAL A 56 -8.19 -3.77 -1.81
N LEU A 57 -7.98 -4.63 -2.82
CA LEU A 57 -8.82 -4.71 -4.00
C LEU A 57 -10.09 -5.52 -3.65
N ALA A 58 -11.12 -4.84 -3.16
CA ALA A 58 -12.39 -5.45 -2.78
C ALA A 58 -13.33 -5.50 -3.99
N VAL A 59 -13.63 -6.72 -4.48
CA VAL A 59 -14.40 -6.95 -5.71
C VAL A 59 -15.69 -7.70 -5.38
N ASP A 60 -16.84 -7.11 -5.73
CA ASP A 60 -18.14 -7.71 -5.52
C ASP A 60 -18.52 -8.72 -6.62
N ASP A 61 -19.70 -9.35 -6.47
CA ASP A 61 -20.21 -10.36 -7.41
C ASP A 61 -20.55 -9.78 -8.78
N ASP A 62 -20.84 -8.47 -8.86
CA ASP A 62 -21.07 -7.74 -10.10
C ASP A 62 -19.77 -7.24 -10.76
N GLN A 63 -18.62 -7.69 -10.27
CA GLN A 63 -17.28 -7.27 -10.72
C GLN A 63 -17.05 -5.75 -10.59
N ARG A 64 -17.63 -5.12 -9.56
CA ARG A 64 -17.33 -3.74 -9.20
C ARG A 64 -16.31 -3.71 -8.08
N VAL A 65 -15.41 -2.76 -8.14
CA VAL A 65 -14.36 -2.51 -7.14
C VAL A 65 -14.86 -1.45 -6.16
N CYS A 66 -14.72 -1.73 -4.87
CA CYS A 66 -14.88 -0.71 -3.84
C CYS A 66 -13.66 0.20 -3.85
N CYS A 67 -13.84 1.43 -4.28
CA CYS A 67 -12.81 2.48 -4.26
C CYS A 67 -13.17 3.53 -3.22
N ILE A 68 -12.18 4.31 -2.83
CA ILE A 68 -12.35 5.52 -2.03
C ILE A 68 -11.85 6.74 -2.82
N ARG A 69 -12.46 7.89 -2.55
CA ARG A 69 -11.98 9.17 -3.05
C ARG A 69 -11.47 9.96 -1.86
N GLN A 70 -10.19 10.32 -1.88
CA GLN A 70 -9.54 10.97 -0.75
C GLN A 70 -8.53 12.03 -1.19
N TYR A 71 -8.47 13.14 -0.45
CA TYR A 71 -7.44 14.15 -0.65
C TYR A 71 -6.09 13.65 -0.07
N ARG A 72 -5.02 13.83 -0.84
CA ARG A 72 -3.65 13.56 -0.39
C ARG A 72 -2.81 14.82 -0.50
N HIS A 73 -2.42 15.37 0.63
CA HIS A 73 -1.72 16.66 0.68
C HIS A 73 -0.38 16.65 -0.07
N ALA A 74 0.39 15.59 0.02
CA ALA A 74 1.67 15.45 -0.69
C ALA A 74 1.50 15.53 -2.22
N GLY A 75 0.43 14.93 -2.76
CA GLY A 75 0.08 14.96 -4.18
C GLY A 75 -0.74 16.20 -4.58
N ARG A 76 -1.22 16.99 -3.60
CA ARG A 76 -2.13 18.15 -3.78
C ARG A 76 -3.31 17.85 -4.70
N SER A 77 -3.87 16.66 -4.55
CA SER A 77 -4.94 16.15 -5.41
C SER A 77 -5.91 15.29 -4.61
N VAL A 78 -7.12 15.18 -5.13
CA VAL A 78 -8.06 14.14 -4.73
C VAL A 78 -7.79 12.94 -5.62
N PHE A 79 -7.46 11.81 -5.01
CA PHE A 79 -7.18 10.56 -5.72
C PHE A 79 -8.36 9.60 -5.62
N ILE A 80 -8.45 8.72 -6.60
CA ILE A 80 -9.21 7.46 -6.49
C ILE A 80 -8.22 6.43 -6.00
N GLU A 81 -8.52 5.79 -4.88
CA GLU A 81 -7.66 4.85 -4.18
C GLU A 81 -8.44 3.58 -3.84
N LEU A 82 -7.75 2.56 -3.36
CA LEU A 82 -8.34 1.39 -2.71
C LEU A 82 -8.31 1.58 -1.20
N PRO A 83 -9.19 0.94 -0.43
CA PRO A 83 -9.07 0.87 1.02
C PRO A 83 -7.68 0.42 1.43
N ALA A 84 -7.04 1.14 2.34
CA ALA A 84 -5.63 0.96 2.68
C ALA A 84 -5.31 1.49 4.07
N GLY A 85 -4.41 0.83 4.79
CA GLY A 85 -3.98 1.30 6.09
C GLY A 85 -2.57 0.87 6.46
N ILE A 86 -2.06 1.45 7.53
CA ILE A 86 -0.69 1.26 8.01
C ILE A 86 -0.59 -0.01 8.86
N CYS A 87 0.48 -0.80 8.67
CA CYS A 87 0.82 -1.96 9.49
C CYS A 87 1.52 -1.51 10.78
N ASP A 88 0.80 -0.83 11.67
CA ASP A 88 1.33 -0.21 12.89
C ASP A 88 1.31 -1.12 14.13
N ALA A 89 0.65 -2.26 14.06
CA ALA A 89 0.61 -3.24 15.14
C ALA A 89 1.77 -4.25 15.01
N ASP A 90 2.70 -4.21 15.95
CA ASP A 90 3.90 -5.07 15.94
C ASP A 90 3.54 -6.58 15.86
N GLY A 91 4.01 -7.24 14.79
CA GLY A 91 3.81 -8.67 14.59
C GLY A 91 2.41 -9.08 14.12
N GLU A 92 1.53 -8.15 13.82
CA GLU A 92 0.24 -8.45 13.22
C GLU A 92 0.42 -8.98 11.78
N ASP A 93 -0.36 -10.01 11.40
CA ASP A 93 -0.39 -10.46 10.01
C ASP A 93 -1.01 -9.35 9.15
N PRO A 94 -0.36 -8.90 8.06
CA PRO A 94 -0.90 -7.87 7.17
C PRO A 94 -2.31 -8.16 6.65
N GLN A 95 -2.72 -9.41 6.54
CA GLN A 95 -4.11 -9.74 6.16
C GLN A 95 -5.12 -9.37 7.25
N VAL A 96 -4.73 -9.42 8.52
CA VAL A 96 -5.58 -8.99 9.65
C VAL A 96 -5.76 -7.47 9.60
N THR A 97 -4.66 -6.74 9.42
CA THR A 97 -4.70 -5.28 9.17
C THR A 97 -5.61 -4.97 7.97
N ALA A 98 -5.46 -5.67 6.83
CA ALA A 98 -6.29 -5.46 5.64
C ALA A 98 -7.78 -5.68 5.89
N ALA A 99 -8.14 -6.67 6.70
CA ALA A 99 -9.54 -6.92 7.06
C ALA A 99 -10.10 -5.84 7.99
N ARG A 100 -9.30 -5.32 8.90
CA ARG A 100 -9.65 -4.23 9.80
C ARG A 100 -9.89 -2.94 9.01
N GLU A 101 -8.96 -2.54 8.14
CA GLU A 101 -9.07 -1.33 7.31
C GLU A 101 -10.27 -1.38 6.36
N LEU A 102 -10.55 -2.55 5.75
CA LEU A 102 -11.73 -2.74 4.92
C LEU A 102 -13.03 -2.48 5.69
N GLN A 103 -13.08 -2.86 6.97
CA GLN A 103 -14.24 -2.60 7.82
C GLN A 103 -14.30 -1.15 8.27
N GLU A 104 -13.20 -0.58 8.72
CA GLU A 104 -13.12 0.78 9.28
C GLU A 104 -13.40 1.85 8.23
N GLU A 105 -12.77 1.77 7.05
CA GLU A 105 -12.92 2.80 6.03
C GLU A 105 -14.23 2.68 5.24
N VAL A 106 -14.61 1.45 4.84
CA VAL A 106 -15.70 1.25 3.87
C VAL A 106 -16.84 0.35 4.35
N GLU A 107 -16.85 -0.08 5.62
CA GLU A 107 -17.91 -0.89 6.24
C GLU A 107 -18.18 -2.20 5.49
N LEU A 108 -17.10 -2.89 5.09
CA LEU A 108 -17.15 -4.17 4.41
C LEU A 108 -16.31 -5.21 5.16
N ARG A 109 -16.76 -6.47 5.05
CA ARG A 109 -15.95 -7.65 5.36
C ARG A 109 -15.94 -8.58 4.16
N ALA A 110 -14.92 -9.42 4.06
CA ALA A 110 -14.74 -10.37 2.97
C ALA A 110 -14.56 -11.80 3.51
N GLU A 111 -15.09 -12.78 2.78
CA GLU A 111 -14.94 -14.21 3.11
C GLU A 111 -13.65 -14.80 2.53
N HIS A 112 -13.21 -14.30 1.37
CA HIS A 112 -12.10 -14.85 0.62
C HIS A 112 -11.01 -13.80 0.40
N TRP A 113 -9.78 -14.17 0.76
CA TRP A 113 -8.60 -13.33 0.64
C TRP A 113 -7.53 -14.00 -0.20
N HIS A 114 -6.96 -13.26 -1.12
CA HIS A 114 -5.83 -13.70 -1.91
C HIS A 114 -4.78 -12.59 -2.00
N ARG A 115 -3.54 -12.89 -1.60
CA ARG A 115 -2.45 -11.91 -1.75
C ARG A 115 -2.06 -11.80 -3.22
N LEU A 116 -2.33 -10.65 -3.84
CA LEU A 116 -2.00 -10.39 -5.24
C LEU A 116 -0.50 -10.21 -5.43
N LEU A 117 0.10 -9.31 -4.66
CA LEU A 117 1.53 -9.05 -4.69
C LEU A 117 2.00 -8.29 -3.44
N THR A 118 3.31 -8.19 -3.31
CA THR A 118 3.98 -7.33 -2.33
C THR A 118 5.01 -6.50 -3.09
N LEU A 119 5.09 -5.21 -2.82
CA LEU A 119 5.99 -4.31 -3.53
C LEU A 119 6.50 -3.16 -2.65
N TYR A 120 7.63 -2.60 -3.04
CA TYR A 120 8.14 -1.33 -2.51
C TYR A 120 7.67 -0.19 -3.43
N PRO A 121 6.82 0.74 -2.97
CA PRO A 121 6.31 1.83 -3.83
C PRO A 121 7.42 2.79 -4.26
N SER A 122 8.45 2.97 -3.44
CA SER A 122 9.56 3.87 -3.74
C SER A 122 10.85 3.44 -3.01
N ALA A 123 11.42 2.29 -3.40
CA ALA A 123 12.61 1.69 -2.78
C ALA A 123 13.86 2.60 -2.75
N GLY A 124 13.86 3.71 -3.50
CA GLY A 124 14.95 4.69 -3.51
C GLY A 124 14.95 5.64 -2.31
N ILE A 125 13.84 5.74 -1.55
CA ILE A 125 13.70 6.71 -0.45
C ILE A 125 12.99 6.16 0.78
N THR A 126 12.20 5.10 0.66
CA THR A 126 11.47 4.51 1.79
C THR A 126 11.72 3.01 1.91
N ASN A 127 11.61 2.50 3.13
CA ASN A 127 11.51 1.07 3.40
C ASN A 127 10.07 0.56 3.45
N GLU A 128 9.10 1.40 3.09
CA GLU A 128 7.70 1.04 3.02
C GLU A 128 7.47 -0.18 2.13
N LEU A 129 6.72 -1.14 2.65
CA LEU A 129 6.33 -2.36 1.94
C LEU A 129 4.81 -2.42 1.84
N HIS A 130 4.26 -2.49 0.64
CA HIS A 130 2.83 -2.65 0.42
C HIS A 130 2.47 -4.13 0.27
N HIS A 131 1.49 -4.57 1.06
CA HIS A 131 0.86 -5.88 0.95
C HIS A 131 -0.49 -5.71 0.27
N ILE A 132 -0.63 -6.15 -0.99
CA ILE A 132 -1.84 -5.95 -1.78
C ILE A 132 -2.66 -7.23 -1.80
N TYR A 133 -3.92 -7.14 -1.37
CA TYR A 133 -4.85 -8.26 -1.28
C TYR A 133 -6.06 -8.06 -2.20
N LEU A 134 -6.51 -9.15 -2.78
CA LEU A 134 -7.86 -9.28 -3.34
C LEU A 134 -8.79 -9.78 -2.24
N ALA A 135 -9.94 -9.11 -2.08
CA ALA A 135 -11.01 -9.48 -1.17
C ALA A 135 -12.29 -9.76 -1.96
N ARG A 136 -12.95 -10.90 -1.68
CA ARG A 136 -14.19 -11.33 -2.32
C ARG A 136 -15.16 -11.93 -1.31
N GLY A 137 -16.42 -12.17 -1.74
CA GLY A 137 -17.48 -12.58 -0.83
C GLY A 137 -17.81 -11.45 0.13
N LEU A 138 -18.03 -10.27 -0.43
CA LEU A 138 -18.20 -9.04 0.34
C LEU A 138 -19.57 -8.99 0.99
N SER A 139 -19.60 -8.52 2.24
CA SER A 139 -20.84 -8.24 2.95
C SER A 139 -20.65 -7.00 3.83
N HIS A 140 -21.74 -6.34 4.19
CA HIS A 140 -21.70 -5.19 5.08
C HIS A 140 -21.19 -5.59 6.48
N ALA A 141 -20.35 -4.75 7.06
CA ALA A 141 -19.90 -4.84 8.43
C ALA A 141 -19.84 -3.42 9.01
N ASP A 142 -20.49 -3.22 10.15
CA ASP A 142 -20.44 -1.95 10.87
C ASP A 142 -19.00 -1.65 11.33
N ARG A 143 -18.57 -0.40 11.21
CA ARG A 143 -17.23 0.03 11.64
C ARG A 143 -17.06 0.11 13.16
N GLY A 144 -18.14 -0.09 13.93
CA GLY A 144 -18.13 0.01 15.38
C GLY A 144 -17.90 1.44 15.86
N ASP A 145 -17.06 1.57 16.87
CA ASP A 145 -16.73 2.87 17.47
C ASP A 145 -15.60 3.62 16.72
N PHE A 146 -15.16 3.11 15.57
CA PHE A 146 -14.11 3.77 14.78
C PHE A 146 -14.64 5.03 14.09
N GLU A 147 -13.91 6.13 14.26
CA GLU A 147 -14.22 7.43 13.64
C GLU A 147 -13.13 7.79 12.62
N LEU A 148 -13.54 8.20 11.43
CA LEU A 148 -12.63 8.72 10.42
C LEU A 148 -12.14 10.12 10.82
N HIS A 149 -10.83 10.36 10.73
CA HIS A 149 -10.19 11.60 11.15
C HIS A 149 -9.38 12.26 10.03
N ALA A 150 -9.10 13.57 10.20
CA ALA A 150 -8.31 14.36 9.26
C ALA A 150 -8.83 14.23 7.81
N GLU A 151 -7.96 13.86 6.86
CA GLU A 151 -8.35 13.69 5.45
C GLU A 151 -9.34 12.55 5.22
N GLU A 152 -9.37 11.55 6.10
CA GLU A 152 -10.31 10.42 6.02
C GLU A 152 -11.76 10.83 6.36
N ALA A 153 -11.95 11.91 7.12
CA ALA A 153 -13.29 12.43 7.44
C ALA A 153 -14.08 12.85 6.18
N GLU A 154 -13.40 13.17 5.08
CA GLU A 154 -13.96 13.54 3.79
C GLU A 154 -13.93 12.38 2.77
N LEU A 155 -13.65 11.15 3.23
CA LEU A 155 -13.56 9.96 2.39
C LEU A 155 -14.93 9.63 1.78
N GLU A 156 -14.96 9.50 0.46
CA GLU A 156 -16.15 9.05 -0.28
C GLU A 156 -15.98 7.64 -0.80
N LYS A 157 -16.86 6.72 -0.43
CA LYS A 157 -16.91 5.36 -0.97
C LYS A 157 -17.55 5.33 -2.35
N LEU A 158 -16.92 4.66 -3.31
CA LEU A 158 -17.36 4.49 -4.68
C LEU A 158 -17.38 3.01 -5.08
N TRP A 159 -18.35 2.62 -5.92
CA TRP A 159 -18.34 1.32 -6.59
C TRP A 159 -18.09 1.54 -8.08
N VAL A 160 -16.97 1.05 -8.60
CA VAL A 160 -16.53 1.26 -9.98
C VAL A 160 -16.46 -0.10 -10.69
N PRO A 161 -17.08 -0.27 -11.88
CA PRO A 161 -16.88 -1.47 -12.68
C PRO A 161 -15.40 -1.72 -12.93
N PHE A 162 -14.94 -2.97 -12.78
CA PHE A 162 -13.52 -3.29 -12.89
C PHE A 162 -12.92 -2.87 -14.24
N GLU A 163 -13.63 -3.11 -15.34
CA GLU A 163 -13.15 -2.74 -16.68
C GLU A 163 -13.01 -1.22 -16.84
N GLU A 164 -13.94 -0.43 -16.26
CA GLU A 164 -13.84 1.03 -16.27
C GLU A 164 -12.64 1.53 -15.44
N LEU A 165 -12.36 0.88 -14.31
CA LEU A 165 -11.21 1.20 -13.48
C LEU A 165 -9.89 0.84 -14.16
N LEU A 166 -9.84 -0.31 -14.86
CA LEU A 166 -8.69 -0.73 -15.66
C LEU A 166 -8.42 0.27 -16.78
N ASP A 167 -9.44 0.66 -17.54
CA ASP A 167 -9.32 1.69 -18.57
C ASP A 167 -8.86 3.03 -18.00
N ALA A 168 -9.36 3.40 -16.81
CA ALA A 168 -8.95 4.65 -16.14
C ALA A 168 -7.47 4.64 -15.72
N VAL A 169 -6.93 3.47 -15.36
CA VAL A 169 -5.49 3.30 -15.08
C VAL A 169 -4.68 3.37 -16.37
N LEU A 170 -5.11 2.67 -17.43
CA LEU A 170 -4.39 2.63 -18.71
C LEU A 170 -4.39 3.97 -19.44
N ASP A 171 -5.45 4.76 -19.28
CA ASP A 171 -5.60 6.12 -19.83
C ASP A 171 -4.97 7.21 -18.93
N GLU A 172 -4.28 6.84 -17.84
CA GLU A 172 -3.65 7.75 -16.87
C GLU A 172 -4.65 8.70 -16.17
N ARG A 173 -5.94 8.39 -16.18
CA ARG A 173 -6.98 9.13 -15.45
C ARG A 173 -6.94 8.84 -13.95
N VAL A 174 -6.50 7.63 -13.57
CA VAL A 174 -6.19 7.20 -12.20
C VAL A 174 -4.70 6.88 -12.14
N ARG A 175 -3.98 7.57 -11.25
CA ARG A 175 -2.51 7.53 -11.17
C ARG A 175 -2.00 7.19 -9.78
N GLU A 176 -2.88 6.77 -8.88
CA GLU A 176 -2.48 6.27 -7.56
C GLU A 176 -1.76 4.93 -7.75
N GLY A 177 -0.52 4.83 -7.22
CA GLY A 177 0.38 3.73 -7.53
C GLY A 177 -0.09 2.37 -7.04
N PRO A 178 -0.40 2.20 -5.77
CA PRO A 178 -0.96 0.98 -5.19
C PRO A 178 -2.23 0.48 -5.88
N LEU A 179 -3.19 1.36 -6.20
CA LEU A 179 -4.39 0.98 -6.96
C LEU A 179 -4.01 0.47 -8.35
N ALA A 180 -3.17 1.21 -9.08
CA ALA A 180 -2.75 0.80 -10.41
C ALA A 180 -2.04 -0.56 -10.38
N ALA A 181 -1.16 -0.79 -9.42
CA ALA A 181 -0.48 -2.08 -9.24
C ALA A 181 -1.48 -3.22 -8.93
N ALA A 182 -2.48 -2.98 -8.08
CA ALA A 182 -3.51 -3.94 -7.71
C ALA A 182 -4.36 -4.35 -8.93
N VAL A 183 -4.86 -3.35 -9.67
CA VAL A 183 -5.72 -3.55 -10.86
C VAL A 183 -4.99 -4.31 -11.95
N LEU A 184 -3.76 -3.90 -12.27
CA LEU A 184 -2.94 -4.57 -13.30
C LEU A 184 -2.53 -5.98 -12.88
N ALA A 185 -2.17 -6.19 -11.61
CA ALA A 185 -1.84 -7.52 -11.09
C ALA A 185 -3.04 -8.46 -11.13
N TYR A 186 -4.22 -7.97 -10.72
CA TYR A 186 -5.45 -8.75 -10.76
C TYR A 186 -5.79 -9.19 -12.19
N GLU A 187 -5.77 -8.27 -13.17
CA GLU A 187 -6.06 -8.60 -14.57
C GLU A 187 -5.06 -9.61 -15.14
N VAL A 188 -3.77 -9.44 -14.87
CA VAL A 188 -2.74 -10.38 -15.33
C VAL A 188 -2.91 -11.76 -14.70
N LEU A 189 -3.19 -11.84 -13.39
CA LEU A 189 -3.39 -13.12 -12.70
C LEU A 189 -4.66 -13.82 -13.16
N LYS A 190 -5.75 -13.07 -13.34
CA LYS A 190 -7.03 -13.57 -13.92
C LYS A 190 -6.81 -14.15 -15.32
N THR A 191 -6.16 -13.40 -16.21
CA THR A 191 -5.86 -13.84 -17.58
C THR A 191 -4.97 -15.08 -17.61
N LYS A 192 -4.05 -15.22 -16.63
CA LYS A 192 -3.16 -16.41 -16.51
C LYS A 192 -3.82 -17.59 -15.78
N GLY A 193 -5.06 -17.49 -15.35
CA GLY A 193 -5.76 -18.53 -14.57
C GLY A 193 -5.08 -18.82 -13.22
N ARG A 194 -4.57 -17.80 -12.56
CA ARG A 194 -3.86 -17.89 -11.27
C ARG A 194 -4.69 -17.36 -10.09
N LEU A 195 -5.93 -16.98 -10.34
CA LEU A 195 -6.95 -16.58 -9.36
C LEU A 195 -8.10 -17.58 -9.38
#